data_1b52d36f0d015b364585b7b2067e82a3
#
_entry.id   1b52d36f0d015b364585b7b2067e82a3
#
_cell.length_a   1.000
_cell.length_b   1.000
_cell.length_c   1.000
_cell.angle_alpha   90.00
_cell.angle_beta   90.00
_cell.angle_gamma   90.00
#
_symmetry.space_group_name_H-M   'P 1'
#
loop_
_entity.id
_entity.type
_entity.pdbx_description
1 polymer ?
#
loop_
_entity_poly.entity_id
_entity_poly.type
_entity_poly.pdbx_seq_one_letter_code
_entity_poly.pdbx_strand_id
1 'polypeptide(L)'
;MSIRHILHFCLRAITVVIIPCSMIAGTIPQQGIFIPNVGQWPAHVHFMAKTPSMNLWITDKGIVHDIYKVDRSYHGLTTKHGQAFVMTMTGALFPKGSGEIQSPTMVHYFRGKTSKEWKLHVPSYSTIRIPDVYEGIDMVYSFDGAHPRYDFHVQPGSDPRKIQLAFSGAKASVATDGSLEIATRFGAIQHGKILAFQYDEHGAKVTIPCSFKQSEHGYTFALQSYDKNKPLIIDPLVYSSYLGNAGADAINGITLDNAGNVIAAGSTETEDLPVVTGSYDTQYNGGVDGVVVRYSPQLQNILSLSYFGGGGDDIINAVTVDFNGGIFVGGETSSNNIPLSTSWKDEFKAGIDGFVAKFSSNGSQLVYSSYIPGSLDEKVLAIAARPTGELLVGGVTNSSDYPKDNGAYQNLKKALTDGFMMEFRSGGSLINFASYIGGDGDDRVTGVGYDPSFGSIFIAGTTGQGIANGAYPVPSMMNPTRRR
;
A
#
# COMPACT_ATOMS: atom_id res chain seq x y z
N MET A 1 -1.91 38.85 3.64
CA MET A 1 -1.15 38.47 2.45
C MET A 1 -2.00 37.47 1.67
N SER A 2 -2.32 37.73 0.42
CA SER A 2 -3.33 36.96 -0.34
C SER A 2 -2.84 35.55 -0.62
N ILE A 3 -3.76 34.56 -0.60
CA ILE A 3 -3.56 33.15 -1.00
C ILE A 3 -2.80 33.00 -2.34
N ARG A 4 -2.94 33.98 -3.22
CA ARG A 4 -2.19 34.04 -4.50
C ARG A 4 -0.66 34.01 -4.35
N HIS A 5 -0.09 34.56 -3.27
CA HIS A 5 1.36 34.56 -3.07
C HIS A 5 1.90 33.21 -2.56
N ILE A 6 1.10 32.46 -1.81
CA ILE A 6 1.45 31.11 -1.36
C ILE A 6 1.35 30.14 -2.55
N LEU A 7 0.31 30.28 -3.38
CA LEU A 7 0.09 29.46 -4.58
C LEU A 7 1.16 29.66 -5.67
N HIS A 8 1.69 30.87 -5.85
CA HIS A 8 2.73 31.12 -6.86
C HIS A 8 4.08 30.48 -6.52
N PHE A 9 4.33 30.19 -5.25
CA PHE A 9 5.58 29.55 -4.83
C PHE A 9 5.56 28.04 -5.03
N CYS A 10 4.39 27.40 -4.87
CA CYS A 10 4.22 25.95 -5.08
C CYS A 10 4.35 25.52 -6.56
N LEU A 11 4.20 26.44 -7.52
CA LEU A 11 4.18 26.14 -8.96
C LEU A 11 5.56 26.11 -9.63
N ARG A 12 6.67 26.48 -8.95
CA ARG A 12 8.02 26.34 -9.51
C ARG A 12 8.58 24.95 -9.19
N ALA A 13 8.71 24.12 -10.22
CA ALA A 13 9.23 22.77 -10.14
C ALA A 13 10.55 22.68 -9.37
N ILE A 14 10.56 21.89 -8.31
CA ILE A 14 11.74 21.55 -7.51
C ILE A 14 12.26 20.20 -7.99
N THR A 15 13.43 20.17 -8.60
CA THR A 15 14.11 18.90 -8.87
C THR A 15 14.77 18.44 -7.56
N VAL A 16 14.20 17.42 -6.92
CA VAL A 16 14.80 16.75 -5.76
C VAL A 16 15.48 15.49 -6.28
N VAL A 17 16.77 15.40 -6.15
CA VAL A 17 17.53 14.17 -6.39
C VAL A 17 17.66 13.44 -5.05
N ILE A 18 16.97 12.33 -4.90
CA ILE A 18 17.09 11.42 -3.74
C ILE A 18 18.15 10.38 -4.14
N ILE A 19 19.28 10.39 -3.50
CA ILE A 19 20.29 9.33 -3.62
C ILE A 19 20.12 8.44 -2.38
N PRO A 20 19.62 7.21 -2.49
CA PRO A 20 19.60 6.30 -1.36
C PRO A 20 21.03 5.84 -1.04
N CYS A 21 21.47 6.04 0.18
CA CYS A 21 22.69 5.44 0.70
C CYS A 21 22.36 4.02 1.16
N SER A 22 23.00 3.04 0.53
CA SER A 22 22.87 1.58 0.69
C SER A 22 21.71 0.92 -0.07
N MET A 23 22.08 0.20 -1.12
CA MET A 23 21.20 -0.78 -1.78
C MET A 23 20.98 -1.96 -0.85
N ILE A 24 19.79 -2.02 -0.27
CA ILE A 24 19.13 -3.26 0.11
C ILE A 24 17.88 -3.30 -0.76
N ALA A 25 17.90 -4.14 -1.78
CA ALA A 25 16.75 -4.38 -2.65
C ALA A 25 15.71 -5.22 -1.89
N GLY A 26 14.90 -4.54 -1.10
CA GLY A 26 13.58 -4.97 -0.67
C GLY A 26 12.65 -3.89 -1.13
N THR A 27 11.47 -4.20 -1.63
CA THR A 27 10.40 -3.24 -1.85
C THR A 27 10.02 -2.66 -0.49
N ILE A 28 10.77 -1.65 -0.04
CA ILE A 28 10.37 -0.82 1.09
C ILE A 28 9.12 -0.11 0.57
N PRO A 29 7.95 -0.27 1.19
CA PRO A 29 6.82 0.62 0.93
C PRO A 29 7.40 2.03 1.00
N GLN A 30 7.16 2.88 -0.01
CA GLN A 30 7.64 4.25 0.04
C GLN A 30 6.92 4.96 1.17
N GLN A 31 7.45 4.81 2.38
CA GLN A 31 6.96 5.51 3.54
C GLN A 31 7.20 6.99 3.31
N GLY A 32 6.16 7.80 3.47
CA GLY A 32 6.30 9.24 3.38
C GLY A 32 7.29 9.77 4.41
N ILE A 33 7.99 10.85 4.07
CA ILE A 33 8.96 11.50 4.95
C ILE A 33 8.69 13.00 5.06
N PHE A 34 8.93 13.54 6.24
CA PHE A 34 8.95 14.98 6.50
C PHE A 34 10.38 15.49 6.44
N ILE A 35 10.59 16.56 5.69
CA ILE A 35 11.90 17.19 5.51
C ILE A 35 11.84 18.57 6.16
N PRO A 36 12.70 18.88 7.14
CA PRO A 36 12.70 20.18 7.80
C PRO A 36 13.26 21.27 6.88
N ASN A 37 12.79 22.48 7.07
CA ASN A 37 13.38 23.65 6.42
C ASN A 37 14.69 24.08 7.13
N VAL A 38 15.80 23.88 6.46
CA VAL A 38 17.14 24.36 6.87
C VAL A 38 17.65 25.49 5.97
N GLY A 39 16.70 26.24 5.37
CA GLY A 39 16.98 27.38 4.50
C GLY A 39 16.85 27.11 3.01
N GLN A 40 16.29 25.94 2.62
CA GLN A 40 15.97 25.62 1.22
C GLN A 40 14.61 26.18 0.76
N TRP A 41 13.76 26.60 1.68
CA TRP A 41 12.45 27.22 1.45
C TRP A 41 12.31 28.53 2.23
N PRO A 42 11.29 29.35 1.94
CA PRO A 42 10.99 30.54 2.74
C PRO A 42 10.83 30.24 4.22
N ALA A 43 11.17 31.20 5.09
CA ALA A 43 11.23 31.01 6.54
C ALA A 43 9.88 30.59 7.18
N HIS A 44 8.74 30.95 6.55
CA HIS A 44 7.42 30.56 7.03
C HIS A 44 7.07 29.08 6.81
N VAL A 45 7.87 28.35 6.04
CA VAL A 45 7.76 26.89 5.88
C VAL A 45 8.60 26.21 6.94
N HIS A 46 8.02 25.31 7.71
CA HIS A 46 8.72 24.55 8.75
C HIS A 46 9.15 23.16 8.24
N PHE A 47 8.24 22.42 7.61
CA PHE A 47 8.48 21.11 7.02
C PHE A 47 7.78 20.97 5.66
N MET A 48 8.28 20.06 4.86
CA MET A 48 7.62 19.60 3.65
C MET A 48 7.62 18.08 3.63
N ALA A 49 6.51 17.50 3.19
CA ALA A 49 6.43 16.09 2.87
C ALA A 49 5.97 15.92 1.41
N LYS A 50 6.51 14.91 0.75
CA LYS A 50 6.20 14.59 -0.64
C LYS A 50 5.68 13.17 -0.72
N THR A 51 4.51 13.02 -1.36
CA THR A 51 3.94 11.73 -1.74
C THR A 51 3.81 11.66 -3.27
N PRO A 52 3.46 10.52 -3.86
CA PRO A 52 3.26 10.40 -5.30
C PRO A 52 2.24 11.37 -5.91
N SER A 53 1.21 11.74 -5.15
CA SER A 53 0.09 12.58 -5.61
C SER A 53 -0.08 13.92 -4.88
N MET A 54 0.75 14.20 -3.86
CA MET A 54 0.59 15.40 -3.04
C MET A 54 1.92 15.88 -2.45
N ASN A 55 2.09 17.20 -2.33
CA ASN A 55 3.05 17.82 -1.43
C ASN A 55 2.31 18.41 -0.24
N LEU A 56 2.78 18.16 0.95
CA LEU A 56 2.27 18.71 2.19
C LEU A 56 3.26 19.74 2.72
N TRP A 57 2.83 20.97 2.99
CA TRP A 57 3.67 22.01 3.53
C TRP A 57 3.15 22.46 4.89
N ILE A 58 3.94 22.24 5.92
CA ILE A 58 3.67 22.71 7.28
C ILE A 58 4.25 24.11 7.39
N THR A 59 3.40 25.09 7.67
CA THR A 59 3.77 26.51 7.70
C THR A 59 3.38 27.16 9.04
N ASP A 60 3.83 28.37 9.27
CA ASP A 60 3.45 29.20 10.43
C ASP A 60 1.96 29.60 10.47
N LYS A 61 1.20 29.33 9.40
CA LYS A 61 -0.21 29.72 9.25
C LYS A 61 -1.18 28.57 9.00
N GLY A 62 -0.66 27.34 8.99
CA GLY A 62 -1.45 26.15 8.71
C GLY A 62 -0.76 25.21 7.74
N ILE A 63 -1.51 24.29 7.23
CA ILE A 63 -1.02 23.18 6.41
C ILE A 63 -1.55 23.33 4.99
N VAL A 64 -0.64 23.43 4.02
CA VAL A 64 -0.98 23.50 2.60
C VAL A 64 -0.90 22.13 1.99
N HIS A 65 -1.99 21.68 1.42
CA HIS A 65 -2.11 20.44 0.65
C HIS A 65 -2.06 20.80 -0.84
N ASP A 66 -0.96 20.50 -1.51
CA ASP A 66 -0.77 20.69 -2.97
C ASP A 66 -0.93 19.35 -3.66
N ILE A 67 -2.15 19.05 -4.09
CA ILE A 67 -2.53 17.78 -4.71
C ILE A 67 -2.34 17.90 -6.21
N TYR A 68 -1.86 16.82 -6.84
CA TYR A 68 -1.66 16.80 -8.28
C TYR A 68 -1.81 15.42 -8.91
N LYS A 69 -2.22 15.45 -10.17
CA LYS A 69 -2.17 14.32 -11.08
C LYS A 69 -1.12 14.59 -12.14
N VAL A 70 -0.34 13.57 -12.46
CA VAL A 70 0.68 13.63 -13.52
C VAL A 70 0.18 12.82 -14.69
N ASP A 71 -0.16 13.51 -15.78
CA ASP A 71 -0.52 12.85 -17.04
C ASP A 71 0.75 12.74 -17.90
N ARG A 72 1.08 11.52 -18.32
CA ARG A 72 2.19 11.24 -19.23
C ARG A 72 1.64 11.16 -20.65
N SER A 73 2.12 12.02 -21.55
CA SER A 73 1.77 11.94 -22.96
C SER A 73 2.60 10.86 -23.66
N TYR A 74 2.10 10.38 -24.79
CA TYR A 74 2.75 9.36 -25.65
C TYR A 74 4.18 9.75 -26.12
N HIS A 75 4.54 11.04 -26.02
CA HIS A 75 5.86 11.56 -26.41
C HIS A 75 6.76 11.92 -25.20
N GLY A 76 6.48 11.38 -24.02
CA GLY A 76 7.32 11.59 -22.82
C GLY A 76 7.18 12.96 -22.14
N LEU A 77 6.30 13.84 -22.66
CA LEU A 77 5.96 15.09 -22.00
C LEU A 77 5.02 14.80 -20.83
N THR A 78 5.40 15.22 -19.64
CA THR A 78 4.58 15.12 -18.44
C THR A 78 3.88 16.44 -18.19
N THR A 79 2.55 16.41 -18.14
CA THR A 79 1.74 17.55 -17.69
C THR A 79 1.26 17.32 -16.27
N LYS A 80 1.51 18.29 -15.40
CA LYS A 80 1.09 18.23 -14.01
C LYS A 80 -0.12 19.16 -13.81
N HIS A 81 -1.26 18.59 -13.45
CA HIS A 81 -2.46 19.32 -13.05
C HIS A 81 -2.58 19.29 -11.53
N GLY A 82 -2.70 20.45 -10.89
CA GLY A 82 -2.74 20.56 -9.43
C GLY A 82 -3.90 21.36 -8.91
N GLN A 83 -4.25 21.14 -7.66
CA GLN A 83 -5.12 21.97 -6.82
C GLN A 83 -4.48 22.07 -5.45
N ALA A 84 -4.39 23.29 -4.91
CA ALA A 84 -3.96 23.46 -3.54
C ALA A 84 -5.13 23.93 -2.68
N PHE A 85 -5.19 23.43 -1.45
CA PHE A 85 -6.04 23.97 -0.40
C PHE A 85 -5.24 24.10 0.90
N VAL A 86 -5.72 24.92 1.81
CA VAL A 86 -5.07 25.17 3.08
C VAL A 86 -6.01 24.75 4.21
N MET A 87 -5.52 23.88 5.08
CA MET A 87 -6.12 23.60 6.37
C MET A 87 -5.53 24.57 7.40
N THR A 88 -6.37 25.37 8.01
CA THR A 88 -6.03 26.28 9.10
C THR A 88 -6.75 25.86 10.37
N MET A 89 -6.26 26.31 11.51
CA MET A 89 -6.92 26.12 12.79
C MET A 89 -7.15 27.48 13.44
N THR A 90 -8.41 27.84 13.66
CA THR A 90 -8.80 29.16 14.18
C THR A 90 -8.28 29.34 15.61
N GLY A 91 -7.52 30.40 15.84
CA GLY A 91 -6.92 30.69 17.15
C GLY A 91 -5.71 29.83 17.51
N ALA A 92 -5.28 28.95 16.62
CA ALA A 92 -4.10 28.12 16.85
C ALA A 92 -2.79 28.88 16.63
N LEU A 93 -1.76 28.47 17.35
CA LEU A 93 -0.38 28.79 17.07
C LEU A 93 0.23 27.64 16.23
N PHE A 94 1.16 28.00 15.33
CA PHE A 94 1.94 27.02 14.58
C PHE A 94 3.42 27.25 14.85
N PRO A 95 3.92 26.92 16.04
CA PRO A 95 5.34 27.04 16.32
C PRO A 95 6.14 26.09 15.43
N LYS A 96 7.43 26.34 15.33
CA LYS A 96 8.32 25.43 14.61
C LYS A 96 8.34 24.09 15.33
N GLY A 97 7.82 23.07 14.68
CA GLY A 97 7.81 21.71 15.19
C GLY A 97 9.20 21.04 15.20
N SER A 98 9.27 19.86 15.76
CA SER A 98 10.45 19.00 15.81
C SER A 98 10.18 17.65 15.13
N GLY A 99 11.22 17.03 14.58
CA GLY A 99 11.17 15.63 14.17
C GLY A 99 11.25 14.72 15.39
N GLU A 100 10.39 13.72 15.48
CA GLU A 100 10.40 12.74 16.59
C GLU A 100 11.05 11.42 16.17
N ILE A 101 10.64 10.86 15.03
CA ILE A 101 11.17 9.59 14.53
C ILE A 101 11.97 9.88 13.27
N GLN A 102 13.29 9.80 13.37
CA GLN A 102 14.18 10.04 12.24
C GLN A 102 14.14 8.87 11.26
N SER A 103 13.97 9.20 9.97
CA SER A 103 14.09 8.25 8.86
C SER A 103 15.58 8.01 8.53
N PRO A 104 15.95 6.82 8.05
CA PRO A 104 17.31 6.59 7.53
C PRO A 104 17.63 7.41 6.27
N THR A 105 16.62 8.00 5.63
CA THR A 105 16.78 8.76 4.38
C THR A 105 17.33 10.15 4.65
N MET A 106 18.43 10.51 3.96
CA MET A 106 18.99 11.87 3.92
C MET A 106 18.67 12.52 2.59
N VAL A 107 18.34 13.82 2.61
CA VAL A 107 17.97 14.58 1.40
C VAL A 107 19.03 15.62 1.10
N HIS A 108 19.34 15.79 -0.19
CA HIS A 108 20.30 16.77 -0.66
C HIS A 108 19.64 17.76 -1.61
N TYR A 109 19.86 19.05 -1.39
CA TYR A 109 19.34 20.13 -2.23
C TYR A 109 20.50 20.87 -2.90
N PHE A 110 20.65 20.69 -4.20
CA PHE A 110 21.63 21.37 -5.04
C PHE A 110 20.97 22.59 -5.70
N ARG A 111 20.79 23.67 -4.93
CA ARG A 111 20.18 24.91 -5.40
C ARG A 111 21.21 26.03 -5.36
N GLY A 112 21.14 26.93 -6.37
CA GLY A 112 22.06 28.04 -6.48
C GLY A 112 23.27 27.71 -7.34
N LYS A 113 24.13 28.73 -7.54
CA LYS A 113 25.29 28.67 -8.45
C LYS A 113 26.55 28.14 -7.78
N THR A 114 26.58 28.09 -6.46
CA THR A 114 27.74 27.69 -5.68
C THR A 114 27.41 26.63 -4.64
N SER A 115 28.41 25.80 -4.29
CA SER A 115 28.23 24.77 -3.26
C SER A 115 27.88 25.32 -1.86
N LYS A 116 28.16 26.60 -1.61
CA LYS A 116 27.80 27.29 -0.35
C LYS A 116 26.27 27.42 -0.18
N GLU A 117 25.52 27.41 -1.28
CA GLU A 117 24.05 27.52 -1.30
C GLU A 117 23.38 26.14 -1.16
N TRP A 118 24.14 25.06 -1.33
CA TRP A 118 23.63 23.71 -1.25
C TRP A 118 23.32 23.31 0.19
N LYS A 119 22.22 22.55 0.37
CA LYS A 119 21.85 21.96 1.65
C LYS A 119 22.04 20.45 1.55
N LEU A 120 23.14 19.98 2.13
CA LEU A 120 23.52 18.57 2.10
C LEU A 120 23.17 17.91 3.43
N HIS A 121 22.91 16.58 3.38
CA HIS A 121 22.64 15.76 4.57
C HIS A 121 21.47 16.29 5.41
N VAL A 122 20.42 16.82 4.76
CA VAL A 122 19.22 17.25 5.47
C VAL A 122 18.52 16.00 6.00
N PRO A 123 18.32 15.89 7.33
CA PRO A 123 17.65 14.74 7.90
C PRO A 123 16.19 14.71 7.46
N SER A 124 15.58 13.53 7.47
CA SER A 124 14.15 13.38 7.29
C SER A 124 13.53 12.59 8.45
N TYR A 125 12.23 12.72 8.62
CA TYR A 125 11.50 12.14 9.74
C TYR A 125 10.24 11.44 9.25
N SER A 126 9.88 10.32 9.85
CA SER A 126 8.58 9.68 9.62
C SER A 126 7.47 10.28 10.50
N THR A 127 7.86 10.92 11.61
CA THR A 127 6.94 11.60 12.53
C THR A 127 7.50 12.96 12.94
N ILE A 128 6.63 13.96 12.98
CA ILE A 128 6.94 15.31 13.47
C ILE A 128 5.88 15.72 14.49
N ARG A 129 6.29 16.52 15.47
CA ARG A 129 5.40 17.13 16.48
C ARG A 129 5.43 18.65 16.35
N ILE A 130 4.25 19.26 16.35
CA ILE A 130 4.02 20.70 16.46
C ILE A 130 3.44 20.91 17.85
N PRO A 131 4.24 21.37 18.83
CA PRO A 131 3.79 21.50 20.20
C PRO A 131 2.86 22.68 20.38
N ASP A 132 1.97 22.60 21.35
CA ASP A 132 1.10 23.69 21.79
C ASP A 132 0.41 24.45 20.63
N VAL A 133 -0.14 23.73 19.64
CA VAL A 133 -0.99 24.38 18.61
C VAL A 133 -2.17 25.11 19.24
N TYR A 134 -2.64 24.60 20.37
CA TYR A 134 -3.41 25.29 21.41
C TYR A 134 -2.77 24.94 22.76
N GLU A 135 -2.97 25.77 23.75
CA GLU A 135 -2.44 25.51 25.09
C GLU A 135 -2.73 24.08 25.58
N GLY A 136 -1.68 23.30 25.78
CA GLY A 136 -1.72 21.90 26.17
C GLY A 136 -2.29 20.94 25.09
N ILE A 137 -2.27 21.34 23.83
CA ILE A 137 -2.66 20.47 22.71
C ILE A 137 -1.56 20.49 21.64
N ASP A 138 -0.93 19.35 21.42
CA ASP A 138 0.04 19.15 20.36
C ASP A 138 -0.62 18.56 19.12
N MET A 139 -0.06 18.86 17.95
CA MET A 139 -0.41 18.19 16.70
C MET A 139 0.77 17.34 16.24
N VAL A 140 0.52 16.05 16.04
CA VAL A 140 1.53 15.08 15.60
C VAL A 140 1.19 14.67 14.17
N TYR A 141 2.14 14.80 13.26
CA TYR A 141 2.03 14.29 11.90
C TYR A 141 2.88 13.05 11.73
N SER A 142 2.30 12.06 11.08
CA SER A 142 2.97 10.81 10.71
C SER A 142 2.53 10.37 9.30
N PHE A 143 2.99 9.21 8.87
CA PHE A 143 2.55 8.58 7.64
C PHE A 143 2.01 7.18 7.92
N ASP A 144 0.91 6.85 7.25
CA ASP A 144 0.46 5.49 7.05
C ASP A 144 0.73 5.13 5.57
N GLY A 145 1.81 4.36 5.33
CA GLY A 145 2.35 4.18 3.99
C GLY A 145 2.72 5.50 3.32
N ALA A 146 2.05 5.86 2.22
CA ALA A 146 2.23 7.11 1.50
C ALA A 146 1.23 8.22 1.92
N HIS A 147 0.33 7.96 2.86
CA HIS A 147 -0.74 8.87 3.27
C HIS A 147 -0.36 9.63 4.53
N PRO A 148 -0.27 10.96 4.52
CA PRO A 148 -0.04 11.74 5.72
C PRO A 148 -1.30 11.73 6.60
N ARG A 149 -1.08 11.51 7.89
CA ARG A 149 -2.09 11.58 8.95
C ARG A 149 -1.64 12.55 10.03
N TYR A 150 -2.57 13.02 10.82
CA TYR A 150 -2.28 13.86 11.98
C TYR A 150 -3.15 13.46 13.17
N ASP A 151 -2.58 13.60 14.36
CA ASP A 151 -3.24 13.34 15.63
C ASP A 151 -3.19 14.59 16.50
N PHE A 152 -4.19 14.80 17.35
CA PHE A 152 -4.12 15.77 18.43
C PHE A 152 -3.89 15.08 19.76
N HIS A 153 -2.81 15.44 20.42
CA HIS A 153 -2.47 14.98 21.75
C HIS A 153 -2.89 16.03 22.76
N VAL A 154 -3.97 15.79 23.47
CA VAL A 154 -4.58 16.71 24.43
C VAL A 154 -4.09 16.36 25.84
N GLN A 155 -3.41 17.28 26.49
CA GLN A 155 -2.91 17.11 27.84
C GLN A 155 -4.06 17.14 28.87
N PRO A 156 -3.89 16.52 30.06
CA PRO A 156 -4.87 16.59 31.14
C PRO A 156 -5.26 18.03 31.45
N GLY A 157 -6.56 18.27 31.59
CA GLY A 157 -7.10 19.61 31.88
C GLY A 157 -7.27 20.54 30.67
N SER A 158 -6.70 20.21 29.51
CA SER A 158 -6.90 20.99 28.27
C SER A 158 -8.24 20.69 27.63
N ASP A 159 -8.76 21.68 26.88
CA ASP A 159 -10.10 21.59 26.25
C ASP A 159 -10.00 21.31 24.75
N PRO A 160 -10.29 20.08 24.29
CA PRO A 160 -10.24 19.70 22.87
C PRO A 160 -11.28 20.46 22.00
N ARG A 161 -12.30 21.10 22.59
CA ARG A 161 -13.28 21.91 21.85
C ARG A 161 -12.67 23.18 21.28
N LYS A 162 -11.47 23.58 21.73
CA LYS A 162 -10.68 24.67 21.15
C LYS A 162 -10.22 24.37 19.74
N ILE A 163 -10.10 23.07 19.37
CA ILE A 163 -9.68 22.68 18.02
C ILE A 163 -10.78 23.02 17.02
N GLN A 164 -10.47 23.96 16.11
CA GLN A 164 -11.39 24.46 15.09
C GLN A 164 -10.70 24.42 13.74
N LEU A 165 -11.03 23.41 12.91
CA LEU A 165 -10.46 23.23 11.58
C LEU A 165 -11.22 24.08 10.55
N ALA A 166 -10.51 24.81 9.72
CA ALA A 166 -11.09 25.56 8.61
C ALA A 166 -10.31 25.25 7.32
N PHE A 167 -11.01 25.24 6.19
CA PHE A 167 -10.45 24.90 4.89
C PHE A 167 -10.67 26.06 3.91
N SER A 168 -9.64 26.41 3.15
CA SER A 168 -9.72 27.41 2.09
C SER A 168 -9.10 26.86 0.81
N GLY A 169 -9.72 27.10 -0.36
CA GLY A 169 -9.31 26.54 -1.65
C GLY A 169 -9.95 25.18 -1.98
N ALA A 170 -10.71 24.61 -1.04
CA ALA A 170 -11.57 23.44 -1.24
C ALA A 170 -12.81 23.56 -0.35
N LYS A 171 -13.91 22.92 -0.74
CA LYS A 171 -15.13 22.84 0.07
C LYS A 171 -15.05 21.61 0.96
N ALA A 172 -15.24 21.81 2.26
CA ALA A 172 -15.35 20.70 3.21
C ALA A 172 -16.80 20.52 3.66
N SER A 173 -17.19 19.30 4.06
CA SER A 173 -18.50 18.95 4.61
C SER A 173 -18.41 17.72 5.49
N VAL A 174 -19.25 17.63 6.52
CA VAL A 174 -19.37 16.42 7.34
C VAL A 174 -20.32 15.46 6.64
N ALA A 175 -19.87 14.24 6.40
CA ALA A 175 -20.66 13.17 5.80
C ALA A 175 -21.63 12.55 6.82
N THR A 176 -22.57 11.74 6.35
CA THR A 176 -23.60 11.11 7.19
C THR A 176 -23.03 10.12 8.21
N ASP A 177 -21.87 9.57 7.95
CA ASP A 177 -21.13 8.68 8.85
C ASP A 177 -20.26 9.41 9.89
N GLY A 178 -20.24 10.76 9.84
CA GLY A 178 -19.48 11.60 10.75
C GLY A 178 -18.03 11.84 10.33
N SER A 179 -17.61 11.38 9.16
CA SER A 179 -16.32 11.72 8.54
C SER A 179 -16.34 13.14 7.96
N LEU A 180 -15.16 13.72 7.69
CA LEU A 180 -15.03 15.01 7.03
C LEU A 180 -14.55 14.83 5.60
N GLU A 181 -15.34 15.25 4.63
CA GLU A 181 -15.00 15.21 3.21
C GLU A 181 -14.49 16.58 2.73
N ILE A 182 -13.38 16.56 1.99
CA ILE A 182 -12.81 17.74 1.34
C ILE A 182 -12.90 17.54 -0.17
N ALA A 183 -13.83 18.23 -0.82
CA ALA A 183 -14.05 18.11 -2.26
C ALA A 183 -12.90 18.75 -3.04
N THR A 184 -12.28 17.98 -3.92
CA THR A 184 -11.23 18.43 -4.83
C THR A 184 -11.60 18.13 -6.28
N ARG A 185 -10.91 18.76 -7.22
CA ARG A 185 -11.07 18.46 -8.66
C ARG A 185 -10.66 17.03 -9.05
N PHE A 186 -9.98 16.30 -8.16
CA PHE A 186 -9.50 14.94 -8.38
C PHE A 186 -10.29 13.90 -7.56
N GLY A 187 -11.42 14.28 -6.97
CA GLY A 187 -12.22 13.48 -6.06
C GLY A 187 -12.21 14.04 -4.64
N ALA A 188 -12.98 13.46 -3.75
CA ALA A 188 -13.01 13.85 -2.36
C ALA A 188 -11.82 13.25 -1.60
N ILE A 189 -11.18 14.08 -0.74
CA ILE A 189 -10.27 13.58 0.29
C ILE A 189 -11.12 13.39 1.54
N GLN A 190 -11.08 12.19 2.09
CA GLN A 190 -11.79 11.91 3.33
C GLN A 190 -10.84 11.94 4.52
N HIS A 191 -11.17 12.76 5.52
CA HIS A 191 -10.68 12.58 6.87
C HIS A 191 -11.63 11.60 7.54
N GLY A 192 -11.21 10.34 7.68
CA GLY A 192 -12.05 9.22 8.09
C GLY A 192 -12.74 9.39 9.45
N LYS A 193 -13.39 8.32 9.91
CA LYS A 193 -13.95 8.30 11.27
C LYS A 193 -12.86 8.63 12.28
N ILE A 194 -13.15 9.56 13.17
CA ILE A 194 -12.22 9.94 14.21
C ILE A 194 -12.24 8.87 15.29
N LEU A 195 -11.06 8.41 15.67
CA LEU A 195 -10.86 7.58 16.84
C LEU A 195 -10.32 8.47 17.97
N ALA A 196 -11.10 8.68 19.02
CA ALA A 196 -10.58 9.27 20.24
C ALA A 196 -10.37 8.19 21.30
N PHE A 197 -9.29 8.27 22.05
CA PHE A 197 -8.99 7.28 23.07
C PHE A 197 -8.09 7.81 24.19
N GLN A 198 -8.15 7.12 25.31
CA GLN A 198 -7.26 7.28 26.47
C GLN A 198 -6.67 5.92 26.83
N TYR A 199 -5.61 5.91 27.64
CA TYR A 199 -5.10 4.67 28.24
C TYR A 199 -5.59 4.55 29.67
N ASP A 200 -6.00 3.34 30.07
CA ASP A 200 -6.35 3.03 31.44
C ASP A 200 -5.09 2.85 32.33
N GLU A 201 -5.30 2.47 33.58
CA GLU A 201 -4.21 2.27 34.56
C GLU A 201 -3.32 1.06 34.22
N HIS A 202 -3.80 0.16 33.36
CA HIS A 202 -3.08 -1.02 32.89
C HIS A 202 -2.43 -0.81 31.52
N GLY A 203 -2.56 0.41 30.94
CA GLY A 203 -2.07 0.74 29.61
C GLY A 203 -2.96 0.22 28.47
N ALA A 204 -4.18 -0.26 28.77
CA ALA A 204 -5.12 -0.67 27.76
C ALA A 204 -5.83 0.54 27.13
N LYS A 205 -6.07 0.48 25.82
CA LYS A 205 -6.70 1.54 25.03
C LYS A 205 -8.22 1.55 25.27
N VAL A 206 -8.73 2.66 25.81
CA VAL A 206 -10.16 2.89 26.03
C VAL A 206 -10.67 3.84 24.94
N THR A 207 -11.50 3.36 24.03
CA THR A 207 -12.07 4.15 22.94
C THR A 207 -13.17 5.09 23.46
N ILE A 208 -13.15 6.33 22.96
CA ILE A 208 -14.13 7.37 23.26
C ILE A 208 -14.85 7.73 21.95
N PRO A 209 -16.18 7.58 21.86
CA PRO A 209 -16.92 7.97 20.66
C PRO A 209 -16.67 9.43 20.31
N CYS A 210 -16.28 9.66 19.05
CA CYS A 210 -15.93 10.95 18.50
C CYS A 210 -16.37 11.06 17.05
N SER A 211 -16.76 12.27 16.62
CA SER A 211 -17.11 12.55 15.22
C SER A 211 -16.79 14.01 14.88
N PHE A 212 -16.69 14.34 13.59
CA PHE A 212 -16.64 15.72 13.17
C PHE A 212 -18.00 16.41 13.37
N LYS A 213 -17.95 17.67 13.75
CA LYS A 213 -19.12 18.53 13.90
C LYS A 213 -18.84 19.88 13.28
N GLN A 214 -19.78 20.39 12.50
CA GLN A 214 -19.72 21.76 11.99
C GLN A 214 -19.87 22.76 13.14
N SER A 215 -19.07 23.81 13.12
CA SER A 215 -19.07 24.93 14.08
C SER A 215 -19.18 26.25 13.34
N GLU A 216 -19.30 27.39 14.09
CA GLU A 216 -19.30 28.71 13.51
C GLU A 216 -18.01 29.06 12.75
N HIS A 217 -16.88 28.50 13.16
CA HIS A 217 -15.55 28.79 12.61
C HIS A 217 -14.98 27.64 11.76
N GLY A 218 -15.82 26.71 11.32
CA GLY A 218 -15.41 25.56 10.52
C GLY A 218 -15.86 24.23 11.12
N TYR A 219 -14.95 23.37 11.50
CA TYR A 219 -15.22 22.01 11.99
C TYR A 219 -14.47 21.75 13.28
N THR A 220 -15.14 21.08 14.22
CA THR A 220 -14.58 20.67 15.50
C THR A 220 -14.97 19.21 15.80
N PHE A 221 -14.62 18.72 16.96
CA PHE A 221 -14.89 17.36 17.40
C PHE A 221 -16.06 17.31 18.37
N ALA A 222 -17.01 16.39 18.11
CA ALA A 222 -18.05 16.01 19.07
C ALA A 222 -17.55 14.77 19.81
N LEU A 223 -17.05 14.99 21.04
CA LEU A 223 -16.55 13.96 21.95
C LEU A 223 -17.60 13.58 22.96
N GLN A 224 -17.75 12.27 23.25
CA GLN A 224 -18.49 11.83 24.42
C GLN A 224 -17.64 12.02 25.70
N SER A 225 -18.19 11.62 26.86
CA SER A 225 -17.52 11.79 28.15
C SER A 225 -16.21 11.00 28.22
N TYR A 226 -15.17 11.64 28.73
CA TYR A 226 -13.83 11.07 28.93
C TYR A 226 -13.23 11.60 30.24
N ASP A 227 -12.18 10.97 30.75
CA ASP A 227 -11.49 11.42 31.96
C ASP A 227 -10.57 12.61 31.67
N LYS A 228 -10.93 13.79 32.18
CA LYS A 228 -10.18 15.03 31.96
C LYS A 228 -8.82 15.07 32.65
N ASN A 229 -8.56 14.12 33.58
CA ASN A 229 -7.30 14.02 34.27
C ASN A 229 -6.28 13.11 33.55
N LYS A 230 -6.68 12.51 32.42
CA LYS A 230 -5.83 11.66 31.59
C LYS A 230 -5.57 12.30 30.23
N PRO A 231 -4.41 12.04 29.61
CA PRO A 231 -4.20 12.45 28.23
C PRO A 231 -5.28 11.88 27.28
N LEU A 232 -5.71 12.68 26.30
CA LEU A 232 -6.64 12.25 25.27
C LEU A 232 -5.94 12.35 23.91
N ILE A 233 -6.03 11.29 23.10
CA ILE A 233 -5.56 11.30 21.72
C ILE A 233 -6.78 11.33 20.82
N ILE A 234 -6.81 12.28 19.87
CA ILE A 234 -7.84 12.39 18.83
C ILE A 234 -7.15 12.14 17.50
N ASP A 235 -7.45 10.99 16.92
CA ASP A 235 -6.81 10.42 15.74
C ASP A 235 -7.86 10.34 14.61
N PRO A 236 -7.81 11.22 13.60
CA PRO A 236 -8.61 11.05 12.41
C PRO A 236 -8.06 9.92 11.54
N LEU A 237 -8.27 8.70 11.99
CA LEU A 237 -7.75 7.49 11.39
C LEU A 237 -8.28 7.34 9.96
N VAL A 238 -7.38 7.19 9.01
CA VAL A 238 -7.69 6.56 7.75
C VAL A 238 -7.85 5.09 8.07
N TYR A 239 -8.98 4.52 7.91
CA TYR A 239 -9.47 3.18 8.22
C TYR A 239 -8.42 2.10 8.58
N SER A 240 -8.61 1.43 9.73
CA SER A 240 -7.98 0.14 10.03
C SER A 240 -9.06 -0.87 10.41
N SER A 241 -8.87 -2.12 10.02
CA SER A 241 -9.72 -3.23 10.39
C SER A 241 -8.86 -4.43 10.74
N TYR A 242 -9.34 -5.25 11.65
CA TYR A 242 -8.79 -6.58 11.90
C TYR A 242 -9.63 -7.60 11.12
N LEU A 243 -8.95 -8.58 10.55
CA LEU A 243 -9.57 -9.76 9.98
C LEU A 243 -8.99 -10.96 10.73
N GLY A 244 -9.85 -11.73 11.38
CA GLY A 244 -9.45 -12.88 12.18
C GLY A 244 -10.23 -12.97 13.48
N ASN A 245 -10.07 -14.06 14.19
CA ASN A 245 -10.66 -14.29 15.51
C ASN A 245 -9.72 -15.16 16.37
N ALA A 246 -10.04 -16.44 16.62
CA ALA A 246 -9.33 -17.27 17.60
C ALA A 246 -8.08 -17.99 17.05
N GLY A 247 -7.88 -18.04 15.74
CA GLY A 247 -6.75 -18.69 15.09
C GLY A 247 -5.59 -17.75 14.79
N ALA A 248 -4.57 -18.26 14.12
CA ALA A 248 -3.52 -17.45 13.51
C ALA A 248 -4.02 -16.91 12.16
N ASP A 249 -4.06 -15.60 12.02
CA ASP A 249 -4.53 -14.90 10.84
C ASP A 249 -3.46 -13.98 10.30
N ALA A 250 -3.25 -13.99 8.99
CA ALA A 250 -2.26 -13.14 8.32
C ALA A 250 -2.80 -12.59 7.00
N ILE A 251 -2.59 -11.31 6.73
CA ILE A 251 -2.76 -10.70 5.42
C ILE A 251 -1.39 -10.53 4.78
N ASN A 252 -1.17 -11.22 3.66
CA ASN A 252 0.08 -11.23 2.93
C ASN A 252 0.08 -10.29 1.72
N GLY A 253 -1.09 -9.94 1.19
CA GLY A 253 -1.23 -9.06 0.04
C GLY A 253 -2.44 -8.16 0.13
N ILE A 254 -2.33 -6.96 -0.46
CA ILE A 254 -3.40 -5.97 -0.55
C ILE A 254 -3.34 -5.25 -1.90
N THR A 255 -4.49 -4.97 -2.47
CA THR A 255 -4.64 -4.20 -3.71
C THR A 255 -5.97 -3.42 -3.72
N LEU A 256 -6.15 -2.55 -4.71
CA LEU A 256 -7.40 -1.83 -4.93
C LEU A 256 -8.02 -2.23 -6.27
N ASP A 257 -9.34 -2.36 -6.31
CA ASP A 257 -10.06 -2.43 -7.58
C ASP A 257 -10.31 -1.02 -8.18
N ASN A 258 -10.84 -0.96 -9.41
CA ASN A 258 -11.10 0.31 -10.10
C ASN A 258 -12.15 1.20 -9.42
N ALA A 259 -12.96 0.64 -8.52
CA ALA A 259 -13.94 1.36 -7.71
C ALA A 259 -13.36 1.84 -6.37
N GLY A 260 -12.07 1.55 -6.11
CA GLY A 260 -11.40 1.88 -4.86
C GLY A 260 -11.70 0.92 -3.71
N ASN A 261 -12.37 -0.21 -3.98
CA ASN A 261 -12.54 -1.23 -2.95
C ASN A 261 -11.21 -1.88 -2.62
N VAL A 262 -11.00 -2.18 -1.35
CA VAL A 262 -9.78 -2.81 -0.86
C VAL A 262 -9.94 -4.32 -0.92
N ILE A 263 -9.05 -4.98 -1.64
CA ILE A 263 -8.96 -6.43 -1.66
C ILE A 263 -7.72 -6.82 -0.85
N ALA A 264 -7.92 -7.64 0.18
CA ALA A 264 -6.85 -8.21 0.98
C ALA A 264 -6.91 -9.73 0.91
N ALA A 265 -5.75 -10.38 0.90
CA ALA A 265 -5.68 -11.82 0.88
C ALA A 265 -4.52 -12.33 1.74
N GLY A 266 -4.67 -13.55 2.26
CA GLY A 266 -3.69 -14.14 3.15
C GLY A 266 -4.09 -15.54 3.60
N SER A 267 -3.88 -15.85 4.87
CA SER A 267 -4.20 -17.14 5.46
C SER A 267 -4.92 -17.00 6.79
N THR A 268 -5.69 -18.00 7.17
CA THR A 268 -6.48 -18.02 8.40
C THR A 268 -6.58 -19.43 8.99
N GLU A 269 -6.54 -19.52 10.31
CA GLU A 269 -6.94 -20.70 11.09
C GLU A 269 -8.31 -20.48 11.77
N THR A 270 -9.00 -19.38 11.43
CA THR A 270 -10.28 -19.01 12.03
C THR A 270 -11.45 -19.58 11.25
N GLU A 271 -12.25 -20.44 11.90
CA GLU A 271 -13.42 -21.11 11.30
C GLU A 271 -14.62 -20.17 11.11
N ASP A 272 -14.74 -19.13 11.93
CA ASP A 272 -15.92 -18.27 12.06
C ASP A 272 -15.66 -16.82 11.61
N LEU A 273 -14.93 -16.65 10.53
CA LEU A 273 -14.78 -15.33 9.91
C LEU A 273 -16.14 -14.74 9.52
N PRO A 274 -16.28 -13.40 9.50
CA PRO A 274 -17.56 -12.73 9.20
C PRO A 274 -17.88 -12.78 7.70
N VAL A 275 -18.14 -14.00 7.20
CA VAL A 275 -18.53 -14.23 5.80
C VAL A 275 -19.85 -13.54 5.48
N VAL A 276 -19.99 -13.06 4.25
CA VAL A 276 -21.20 -12.38 3.78
C VAL A 276 -21.92 -13.20 2.71
N THR A 277 -23.24 -13.11 2.67
CA THR A 277 -24.04 -13.80 1.66
C THR A 277 -23.62 -13.39 0.26
N GLY A 278 -23.38 -14.38 -0.61
CA GLY A 278 -22.94 -14.18 -1.98
C GLY A 278 -21.41 -14.22 -2.16
N SER A 279 -20.65 -14.49 -1.12
CA SER A 279 -19.24 -14.89 -1.23
C SER A 279 -19.11 -16.27 -1.90
N TYR A 280 -17.93 -16.55 -2.50
CA TYR A 280 -17.70 -17.80 -3.22
C TYR A 280 -17.74 -19.02 -2.29
N ASP A 281 -16.90 -19.01 -1.25
CA ASP A 281 -16.84 -20.08 -0.26
C ASP A 281 -16.95 -19.48 1.15
N THR A 282 -17.88 -20.03 1.94
CA THR A 282 -18.15 -19.57 3.30
C THR A 282 -17.76 -20.61 4.35
N GLN A 283 -17.11 -21.69 3.91
CA GLN A 283 -16.73 -22.80 4.77
C GLN A 283 -15.22 -22.84 4.95
N TYR A 284 -14.80 -23.00 6.19
CA TYR A 284 -13.44 -23.38 6.54
C TYR A 284 -13.24 -24.85 6.30
N ASN A 285 -12.17 -25.25 5.61
CA ASN A 285 -11.98 -26.61 5.13
C ASN A 285 -10.98 -27.42 5.98
N GLY A 286 -10.28 -26.79 6.89
CA GLY A 286 -9.36 -27.42 7.85
C GLY A 286 -7.88 -27.10 7.55
N GLY A 287 -7.02 -27.29 8.55
CA GLY A 287 -5.64 -26.83 8.46
C GLY A 287 -5.56 -25.30 8.51
N VAL A 288 -4.80 -24.72 7.58
CA VAL A 288 -4.75 -23.27 7.32
C VAL A 288 -5.43 -23.02 5.98
N ASP A 289 -6.47 -22.21 5.93
CA ASP A 289 -7.12 -21.84 4.67
C ASP A 289 -6.63 -20.49 4.16
N GLY A 290 -6.53 -20.35 2.84
CA GLY A 290 -6.42 -19.05 2.20
C GLY A 290 -7.68 -18.21 2.47
N VAL A 291 -7.54 -16.91 2.61
CA VAL A 291 -8.65 -15.98 2.76
C VAL A 291 -8.53 -14.84 1.74
N VAL A 292 -9.66 -14.51 1.11
CA VAL A 292 -9.79 -13.37 0.20
C VAL A 292 -10.94 -12.51 0.70
N VAL A 293 -10.67 -11.28 1.05
CA VAL A 293 -11.67 -10.33 1.50
C VAL A 293 -11.70 -9.09 0.62
N ARG A 294 -12.89 -8.63 0.30
CA ARG A 294 -13.13 -7.38 -0.40
C ARG A 294 -13.91 -6.44 0.51
N TYR A 295 -13.32 -5.30 0.82
CA TYR A 295 -13.92 -4.24 1.61
C TYR A 295 -14.39 -3.09 0.72
N SER A 296 -15.41 -2.37 1.19
CA SER A 296 -15.72 -1.04 0.65
C SER A 296 -14.50 -0.11 0.73
N PRO A 297 -14.43 0.98 -0.08
CA PRO A 297 -13.27 1.88 -0.09
C PRO A 297 -12.86 2.43 1.28
N GLN A 298 -13.83 2.53 2.20
CA GLN A 298 -13.62 3.03 3.55
C GLN A 298 -13.47 1.89 4.59
N LEU A 299 -13.27 0.64 4.18
CA LEU A 299 -13.17 -0.54 5.05
C LEU A 299 -14.36 -0.73 6.03
N GLN A 300 -15.48 -0.05 5.80
CA GLN A 300 -16.64 -0.09 6.70
C GLN A 300 -17.49 -1.33 6.53
N ASN A 301 -17.51 -1.87 5.31
CA ASN A 301 -18.31 -3.02 4.97
C ASN A 301 -17.45 -4.08 4.29
N ILE A 302 -17.61 -5.32 4.71
CA ILE A 302 -17.15 -6.49 3.96
C ILE A 302 -18.13 -6.68 2.82
N LEU A 303 -17.63 -6.61 1.58
CA LEU A 303 -18.41 -6.78 0.35
C LEU A 303 -18.44 -8.24 -0.10
N SER A 304 -17.33 -8.96 0.13
CA SER A 304 -17.22 -10.41 0.02
C SER A 304 -16.08 -10.90 0.90
N LEU A 305 -16.19 -12.09 1.44
CA LEU A 305 -15.15 -12.78 2.18
C LEU A 305 -15.28 -14.27 1.87
N SER A 306 -14.23 -14.86 1.30
CA SER A 306 -14.21 -16.28 0.96
C SER A 306 -12.99 -16.95 1.55
N TYR A 307 -13.18 -18.15 2.07
CA TYR A 307 -12.11 -19.10 2.23
C TYR A 307 -11.68 -19.65 0.87
N PHE A 308 -10.46 -20.14 0.77
CA PHE A 308 -9.94 -20.85 -0.39
C PHE A 308 -8.91 -21.86 0.04
N GLY A 309 -9.26 -23.11 -0.03
CA GLY A 309 -8.36 -24.19 0.37
C GLY A 309 -9.01 -25.57 0.25
N GLY A 310 -8.30 -26.56 0.71
CA GLY A 310 -8.75 -27.94 0.81
C GLY A 310 -8.58 -28.47 2.25
N GLY A 311 -8.20 -29.73 2.40
CA GLY A 311 -8.05 -30.35 3.72
C GLY A 311 -6.68 -30.16 4.39
N GLY A 312 -5.71 -29.55 3.71
CA GLY A 312 -4.36 -29.26 4.20
C GLY A 312 -4.17 -27.77 4.51
N ASP A 313 -2.91 -27.32 4.45
CA ASP A 313 -2.57 -25.92 4.65
C ASP A 313 -2.51 -25.19 3.31
N ASP A 314 -3.25 -24.10 3.20
CA ASP A 314 -3.38 -23.27 2.01
C ASP A 314 -3.10 -21.80 2.34
N ILE A 315 -2.05 -21.23 1.74
CA ILE A 315 -1.59 -19.89 2.07
C ILE A 315 -1.60 -19.03 0.79
N ILE A 316 -2.34 -17.95 0.79
CA ILE A 316 -2.26 -16.95 -0.26
C ILE A 316 -1.12 -15.97 0.08
N ASN A 317 -0.12 -15.86 -0.80
CA ASN A 317 1.03 -14.99 -0.64
C ASN A 317 0.88 -13.66 -1.40
N ALA A 318 0.10 -13.63 -2.49
CA ALA A 318 -0.02 -12.46 -3.34
C ALA A 318 -1.44 -12.31 -3.90
N VAL A 319 -1.86 -11.06 -4.11
CA VAL A 319 -3.16 -10.68 -4.70
C VAL A 319 -2.97 -9.54 -5.69
N THR A 320 -3.72 -9.57 -6.79
CA THR A 320 -3.79 -8.48 -7.78
C THR A 320 -5.16 -8.46 -8.45
N VAL A 321 -5.46 -7.40 -9.19
CA VAL A 321 -6.70 -7.29 -9.99
C VAL A 321 -6.37 -6.95 -11.44
N ASP A 322 -7.20 -7.43 -12.39
CA ASP A 322 -7.14 -6.99 -13.78
C ASP A 322 -7.96 -5.72 -14.02
N PHE A 323 -7.91 -5.21 -15.26
CA PHE A 323 -8.66 -4.02 -15.65
C PHE A 323 -10.19 -4.17 -15.49
N ASN A 324 -10.72 -5.40 -15.54
CA ASN A 324 -12.15 -5.70 -15.37
C ASN A 324 -12.53 -5.96 -13.91
N GLY A 325 -11.58 -5.81 -12.97
CA GLY A 325 -11.76 -6.02 -11.55
C GLY A 325 -11.69 -7.50 -11.12
N GLY A 326 -11.38 -8.43 -12.03
CA GLY A 326 -11.15 -9.84 -11.68
C GLY A 326 -10.03 -9.96 -10.65
N ILE A 327 -10.28 -10.70 -9.56
CA ILE A 327 -9.36 -10.83 -8.43
C ILE A 327 -8.52 -12.07 -8.63
N PHE A 328 -7.21 -11.91 -8.69
CA PHE A 328 -6.26 -13.00 -8.79
C PHE A 328 -5.50 -13.18 -7.48
N VAL A 329 -5.29 -14.42 -7.10
CA VAL A 329 -4.47 -14.81 -5.97
C VAL A 329 -3.47 -15.87 -6.39
N GLY A 330 -2.36 -15.94 -5.69
CA GLY A 330 -1.36 -16.96 -5.84
C GLY A 330 -0.70 -17.29 -4.50
N GLY A 331 -0.31 -18.54 -4.33
CA GLY A 331 0.19 -18.98 -3.05
C GLY A 331 0.79 -20.40 -3.08
N GLU A 332 0.70 -21.08 -1.96
CA GLU A 332 1.17 -22.43 -1.74
C GLU A 332 0.10 -23.28 -1.05
N THR A 333 0.08 -24.58 -1.35
CA THR A 333 -0.89 -25.53 -0.82
C THR A 333 -0.26 -26.88 -0.50
N SER A 334 -0.67 -27.48 0.60
CA SER A 334 -0.46 -28.90 0.88
C SER A 334 -1.72 -29.75 0.62
N SER A 335 -2.78 -29.13 0.13
CA SER A 335 -4.06 -29.76 -0.16
C SER A 335 -4.06 -30.44 -1.53
N ASN A 336 -4.49 -31.69 -1.59
CA ASN A 336 -4.71 -32.39 -2.86
C ASN A 336 -6.12 -32.18 -3.44
N ASN A 337 -6.91 -31.32 -2.84
CA ASN A 337 -8.33 -31.09 -3.13
C ASN A 337 -8.73 -29.61 -3.07
N ILE A 338 -7.82 -28.67 -3.46
CA ILE A 338 -8.24 -27.27 -3.60
C ILE A 338 -9.40 -27.16 -4.60
N PRO A 339 -10.29 -26.17 -4.45
CA PRO A 339 -11.34 -25.95 -5.42
C PRO A 339 -10.77 -25.69 -6.81
N LEU A 340 -11.12 -26.49 -7.81
CA LEU A 340 -10.65 -26.37 -9.19
C LEU A 340 -11.77 -25.89 -10.12
N SER A 341 -11.42 -24.99 -11.03
CA SER A 341 -12.28 -24.52 -12.13
C SER A 341 -11.42 -24.12 -13.31
N THR A 342 -11.72 -24.60 -14.51
CA THR A 342 -10.99 -24.27 -15.74
C THR A 342 -9.45 -24.31 -15.58
N SER A 343 -8.94 -25.39 -14.99
CA SER A 343 -7.53 -25.51 -14.60
C SER A 343 -6.60 -25.79 -15.78
N TRP A 344 -5.35 -25.31 -15.68
CA TRP A 344 -4.23 -25.74 -16.52
C TRP A 344 -3.66 -27.08 -16.01
N LYS A 345 -3.51 -27.23 -14.68
CA LYS A 345 -3.15 -28.45 -13.99
C LYS A 345 -4.14 -28.70 -12.86
N ASP A 346 -4.68 -29.89 -12.83
CA ASP A 346 -5.68 -30.34 -11.86
C ASP A 346 -5.14 -31.38 -10.87
N GLU A 347 -3.84 -31.66 -10.91
CA GLU A 347 -3.17 -32.67 -10.12
C GLU A 347 -2.18 -32.04 -9.15
N PHE A 348 -2.38 -32.32 -7.85
CA PHE A 348 -1.39 -32.13 -6.80
C PHE A 348 -0.35 -33.24 -6.88
N LYS A 349 0.94 -32.91 -6.76
CA LYS A 349 1.97 -33.92 -6.85
C LYS A 349 2.50 -34.40 -5.50
N ALA A 350 3.21 -33.56 -4.80
CA ALA A 350 3.81 -33.93 -3.51
C ALA A 350 4.37 -32.71 -2.78
N GLY A 351 4.50 -32.81 -1.46
CA GLY A 351 5.06 -31.73 -0.65
C GLY A 351 4.14 -30.51 -0.59
N ILE A 352 4.63 -29.39 -1.07
CA ILE A 352 3.89 -28.13 -1.19
C ILE A 352 3.86 -27.74 -2.67
N ASP A 353 2.68 -27.68 -3.27
CA ASP A 353 2.53 -27.17 -4.64
C ASP A 353 2.16 -25.70 -4.64
N GLY A 354 2.61 -24.96 -5.65
CA GLY A 354 2.10 -23.62 -5.94
C GLY A 354 0.67 -23.67 -6.45
N PHE A 355 -0.09 -22.62 -6.26
CA PHE A 355 -1.39 -22.46 -6.90
C PHE A 355 -1.64 -21.03 -7.36
N VAL A 356 -2.57 -20.89 -8.31
CA VAL A 356 -3.19 -19.64 -8.70
C VAL A 356 -4.70 -19.81 -8.76
N ALA A 357 -5.44 -18.74 -8.43
CA ALA A 357 -6.88 -18.70 -8.61
C ALA A 357 -7.34 -17.32 -9.07
N LYS A 358 -8.45 -17.28 -9.82
CA LYS A 358 -9.13 -16.06 -10.24
C LYS A 358 -10.57 -16.10 -9.77
N PHE A 359 -10.98 -15.04 -9.08
CA PHE A 359 -12.38 -14.81 -8.71
C PHE A 359 -13.00 -13.73 -9.61
N SER A 360 -14.33 -13.75 -9.71
CA SER A 360 -15.09 -12.65 -10.30
C SER A 360 -14.85 -11.34 -9.57
N SER A 361 -15.12 -10.21 -10.22
CA SER A 361 -14.88 -8.87 -9.66
C SER A 361 -15.64 -8.56 -8.37
N ASN A 362 -16.75 -9.28 -8.12
CA ASN A 362 -17.50 -9.16 -6.87
C ASN A 362 -17.12 -10.23 -5.83
N GLY A 363 -16.20 -11.15 -6.14
CA GLY A 363 -15.74 -12.20 -5.24
C GLY A 363 -16.74 -13.37 -5.03
N SER A 364 -17.79 -13.48 -5.88
CA SER A 364 -18.85 -14.48 -5.69
C SER A 364 -18.65 -15.78 -6.47
N GLN A 365 -17.68 -15.84 -7.38
CA GLN A 365 -17.46 -17.01 -8.23
C GLN A 365 -15.95 -17.25 -8.42
N LEU A 366 -15.57 -18.52 -8.41
CA LEU A 366 -14.26 -18.98 -8.86
C LEU A 366 -14.30 -19.10 -10.39
N VAL A 367 -13.51 -18.27 -11.08
CA VAL A 367 -13.44 -18.25 -12.55
C VAL A 367 -12.50 -19.34 -13.06
N TYR A 368 -11.32 -19.41 -12.47
CA TYR A 368 -10.40 -20.52 -12.67
C TYR A 368 -9.48 -20.72 -11.44
N SER A 369 -8.91 -21.89 -11.33
CA SER A 369 -7.84 -22.19 -10.38
C SER A 369 -6.97 -23.33 -10.93
N SER A 370 -5.70 -23.37 -10.56
CA SER A 370 -4.77 -24.37 -11.04
C SER A 370 -3.65 -24.59 -10.05
N TYR A 371 -3.23 -25.83 -9.90
CA TYR A 371 -1.94 -26.13 -9.30
C TYR A 371 -0.79 -25.67 -10.20
N ILE A 372 0.36 -25.40 -9.59
CA ILE A 372 1.67 -25.28 -10.22
C ILE A 372 2.54 -26.37 -9.60
N PRO A 373 2.46 -27.62 -10.11
CA PRO A 373 2.97 -28.78 -9.42
C PRO A 373 4.42 -29.09 -9.76
N GLY A 374 5.12 -29.70 -8.83
CA GLY A 374 6.43 -30.32 -9.01
C GLY A 374 6.59 -31.56 -8.14
N SER A 375 7.73 -32.25 -8.20
CA SER A 375 8.00 -33.42 -7.36
C SER A 375 8.44 -33.05 -5.93
N LEU A 376 8.70 -31.79 -5.66
CA LEU A 376 9.08 -31.20 -4.37
C LEU A 376 8.22 -29.95 -4.10
N ASP A 377 8.79 -28.93 -3.48
CA ASP A 377 8.05 -27.74 -3.08
C ASP A 377 8.07 -26.63 -4.15
N GLU A 378 6.90 -26.10 -4.47
CA GLU A 378 6.65 -24.91 -5.27
C GLU A 378 5.86 -23.87 -4.47
N LYS A 379 6.26 -22.59 -4.57
CA LYS A 379 5.56 -21.50 -3.91
C LYS A 379 5.44 -20.30 -4.85
N VAL A 380 4.23 -19.83 -5.05
CA VAL A 380 4.00 -18.54 -5.70
C VAL A 380 4.24 -17.44 -4.68
N LEU A 381 5.12 -16.49 -5.00
CA LEU A 381 5.49 -15.38 -4.11
C LEU A 381 5.02 -14.02 -4.65
N ALA A 382 4.83 -13.90 -5.95
CA ALA A 382 4.42 -12.64 -6.58
C ALA A 382 3.57 -12.89 -7.82
N ILE A 383 2.58 -12.04 -8.05
CA ILE A 383 1.72 -12.07 -9.24
C ILE A 383 1.47 -10.65 -9.76
N ALA A 384 1.24 -10.54 -11.07
CA ALA A 384 0.80 -9.28 -11.70
C ALA A 384 -0.16 -9.59 -12.86
N ALA A 385 -1.32 -8.93 -12.88
CA ALA A 385 -2.27 -9.07 -13.97
C ALA A 385 -1.94 -8.09 -15.10
N ARG A 386 -2.06 -8.56 -16.36
CA ARG A 386 -2.07 -7.67 -17.52
C ARG A 386 -3.46 -7.05 -17.73
N PRO A 387 -3.56 -5.89 -18.38
CA PRO A 387 -4.86 -5.29 -18.70
C PRO A 387 -5.78 -6.20 -19.51
N THR A 388 -5.22 -7.12 -20.29
CA THR A 388 -5.91 -8.11 -21.12
C THR A 388 -6.33 -9.38 -20.38
N GLY A 389 -5.98 -9.49 -19.10
CA GLY A 389 -6.42 -10.55 -18.19
C GLY A 389 -5.48 -11.74 -18.05
N GLU A 390 -4.29 -11.73 -18.69
CA GLU A 390 -3.24 -12.71 -18.42
C GLU A 390 -2.64 -12.48 -17.04
N LEU A 391 -2.14 -13.55 -16.41
CA LEU A 391 -1.52 -13.51 -15.09
C LEU A 391 -0.04 -13.88 -15.20
N LEU A 392 0.82 -12.95 -14.81
CA LEU A 392 2.24 -13.18 -14.57
C LEU A 392 2.43 -13.71 -13.16
N VAL A 393 3.23 -14.75 -13.02
CA VAL A 393 3.47 -15.46 -11.76
C VAL A 393 4.98 -15.62 -11.57
N GLY A 394 5.46 -15.28 -10.40
CA GLY A 394 6.85 -15.51 -9.98
C GLY A 394 6.89 -16.21 -8.63
N GLY A 395 7.91 -17.02 -8.43
CA GLY A 395 8.01 -17.78 -7.20
C GLY A 395 9.33 -18.53 -7.05
N VAL A 396 9.26 -19.63 -6.34
CA VAL A 396 10.40 -20.51 -6.04
C VAL A 396 10.01 -21.97 -6.22
N THR A 397 10.94 -22.78 -6.71
CA THR A 397 10.78 -24.22 -6.89
C THR A 397 12.00 -25.00 -6.40
N ASN A 398 11.74 -26.11 -5.72
CA ASN A 398 12.74 -27.10 -5.38
C ASN A 398 12.78 -28.25 -6.39
N SER A 399 11.83 -28.30 -7.32
CA SER A 399 11.62 -29.41 -8.26
C SER A 399 12.45 -29.26 -9.52
N SER A 400 13.04 -30.34 -9.98
CA SER A 400 13.71 -30.43 -11.29
C SER A 400 12.73 -30.69 -12.45
N ASP A 401 11.50 -31.07 -12.14
CA ASP A 401 10.40 -31.34 -13.06
C ASP A 401 9.28 -30.27 -13.03
N TYR A 402 9.58 -29.06 -12.50
CA TYR A 402 8.70 -27.90 -12.61
C TYR A 402 8.20 -27.75 -14.06
N PRO A 403 6.91 -27.56 -14.27
CA PRO A 403 6.33 -27.59 -15.61
C PRO A 403 6.71 -26.35 -16.41
N LYS A 404 7.80 -26.44 -17.15
CA LYS A 404 8.29 -25.45 -18.12
C LYS A 404 7.79 -25.75 -19.52
N ASP A 405 7.77 -24.74 -20.38
CA ASP A 405 7.47 -24.91 -21.79
C ASP A 405 8.74 -25.14 -22.65
N ASN A 406 8.55 -25.49 -23.93
CA ASN A 406 9.66 -25.70 -24.85
C ASN A 406 10.40 -24.41 -25.25
N GLY A 407 9.84 -23.24 -24.94
CA GLY A 407 10.42 -21.92 -25.16
C GLY A 407 11.05 -21.30 -23.90
N ALA A 408 11.22 -22.09 -22.84
CA ALA A 408 11.75 -21.62 -21.59
C ALA A 408 13.12 -20.95 -21.76
N TYR A 409 13.30 -19.81 -21.08
CA TYR A 409 14.59 -19.14 -21.01
C TYR A 409 15.66 -20.01 -20.38
N GLN A 410 15.31 -20.69 -19.27
CA GLN A 410 16.15 -21.65 -18.57
C GLN A 410 15.40 -22.98 -18.44
N ASN A 411 15.94 -24.04 -19.07
CA ASN A 411 15.30 -25.34 -19.13
C ASN A 411 15.68 -26.29 -17.99
N LEU A 412 16.74 -25.98 -17.27
CA LEU A 412 17.26 -26.84 -16.19
C LEU A 412 17.39 -26.04 -14.91
N LYS A 413 16.94 -26.64 -13.82
CA LYS A 413 17.21 -26.17 -12.47
C LYS A 413 18.71 -26.30 -12.18
N LYS A 414 19.31 -25.31 -11.56
CA LYS A 414 20.77 -25.27 -11.33
C LYS A 414 21.16 -25.48 -9.88
N ALA A 415 20.37 -24.98 -8.93
CA ALA A 415 20.63 -25.07 -7.50
C ALA A 415 19.62 -25.95 -6.76
N LEU A 416 19.69 -26.01 -5.42
CA LEU A 416 18.67 -26.65 -4.60
C LEU A 416 17.32 -25.95 -4.77
N THR A 417 17.36 -24.63 -4.85
CA THR A 417 16.19 -23.76 -4.99
C THR A 417 16.44 -22.80 -6.15
N ASP A 418 15.60 -22.82 -7.17
CA ASP A 418 15.60 -21.83 -8.25
C ASP A 418 14.30 -21.00 -8.21
N GLY A 419 14.38 -19.74 -8.63
CA GLY A 419 13.22 -18.97 -8.99
C GLY A 419 12.51 -19.55 -10.20
N PHE A 420 11.24 -19.24 -10.36
CA PHE A 420 10.51 -19.50 -11.59
C PHE A 420 9.68 -18.29 -12.03
N MET A 421 9.35 -18.26 -13.30
CA MET A 421 8.41 -17.34 -13.90
C MET A 421 7.49 -18.04 -14.85
N MET A 422 6.21 -17.63 -14.87
CA MET A 422 5.17 -18.22 -15.69
C MET A 422 4.14 -17.15 -16.08
N GLU A 423 3.47 -17.34 -17.22
CA GLU A 423 2.34 -16.53 -17.62
C GLU A 423 1.16 -17.41 -18.00
N PHE A 424 0.07 -17.26 -17.26
CA PHE A 424 -1.22 -17.86 -17.60
C PHE A 424 -1.95 -17.00 -18.61
N ARG A 425 -2.65 -17.63 -19.55
CA ARG A 425 -3.62 -16.93 -20.42
C ARG A 425 -4.85 -16.51 -19.60
N SER A 426 -5.58 -15.54 -20.10
CA SER A 426 -6.74 -14.94 -19.42
C SER A 426 -7.82 -15.95 -18.98
N GLY A 427 -7.92 -17.10 -19.67
CA GLY A 427 -8.86 -18.18 -19.32
C GLY A 427 -8.36 -19.21 -18.31
N GLY A 428 -7.10 -19.16 -17.88
CA GLY A 428 -6.52 -20.04 -16.85
C GLY A 428 -6.17 -21.46 -17.27
N SER A 429 -6.68 -21.97 -18.40
CA SER A 429 -6.47 -23.36 -18.85
C SER A 429 -5.20 -23.58 -19.67
N LEU A 430 -4.49 -22.52 -20.03
CA LEU A 430 -3.27 -22.56 -20.82
C LEU A 430 -2.27 -21.53 -20.31
N ILE A 431 -0.99 -21.81 -20.57
CA ILE A 431 0.10 -20.87 -20.33
C ILE A 431 0.66 -20.32 -21.63
N ASN A 432 1.27 -19.14 -21.59
CA ASN A 432 2.03 -18.56 -22.68
C ASN A 432 3.50 -18.98 -22.60
N PHE A 433 4.05 -19.01 -21.41
CA PHE A 433 5.41 -19.51 -21.14
C PHE A 433 5.57 -19.93 -19.68
N ALA A 434 6.60 -20.74 -19.41
CA ALA A 434 7.10 -21.06 -18.08
C ALA A 434 8.60 -21.35 -18.14
N SER A 435 9.37 -20.86 -17.16
CA SER A 435 10.83 -20.97 -17.12
C SER A 435 11.36 -20.97 -15.70
N TYR A 436 12.46 -21.69 -15.46
CA TYR A 436 13.31 -21.42 -14.31
C TYR A 436 13.97 -20.04 -14.46
N ILE A 437 14.31 -19.42 -13.35
CA ILE A 437 15.07 -18.17 -13.25
C ILE A 437 16.07 -18.33 -12.11
N GLY A 438 17.34 -18.57 -12.43
CA GLY A 438 18.34 -18.72 -11.38
C GLY A 438 19.76 -19.00 -11.89
N GLY A 439 20.68 -19.04 -10.96
CA GLY A 439 22.10 -19.37 -11.11
C GLY A 439 22.50 -20.62 -10.35
N ASP A 440 23.75 -20.66 -9.89
CA ASP A 440 24.29 -21.80 -9.14
C ASP A 440 23.98 -21.71 -7.62
N GLY A 441 23.41 -20.61 -7.15
CA GLY A 441 22.97 -20.42 -5.76
C GLY A 441 21.45 -20.49 -5.63
N ASP A 442 20.94 -20.47 -4.39
CA ASP A 442 19.50 -20.46 -4.13
C ASP A 442 18.87 -19.14 -4.60
N ASP A 443 17.90 -19.25 -5.49
CA ASP A 443 17.28 -18.12 -6.15
C ASP A 443 15.76 -18.08 -5.95
N ARG A 444 15.17 -16.88 -5.93
CA ARG A 444 13.72 -16.67 -5.77
C ARG A 444 13.27 -15.47 -6.59
N VAL A 445 12.12 -15.57 -7.22
CA VAL A 445 11.41 -14.40 -7.79
C VAL A 445 10.37 -13.95 -6.76
N THR A 446 10.59 -12.75 -6.18
CA THR A 446 9.74 -12.17 -5.12
C THR A 446 8.95 -10.96 -5.56
N GLY A 447 9.11 -10.54 -6.81
CA GLY A 447 8.37 -9.43 -7.41
C GLY A 447 8.20 -9.62 -8.91
N VAL A 448 7.00 -9.35 -9.39
CA VAL A 448 6.66 -9.38 -10.82
C VAL A 448 5.87 -8.11 -11.14
N GLY A 449 6.14 -7.49 -12.28
CA GLY A 449 5.44 -6.30 -12.75
C GLY A 449 5.29 -6.29 -14.26
N TYR A 450 4.31 -5.53 -14.73
CA TYR A 450 4.06 -5.31 -16.16
C TYR A 450 3.92 -3.82 -16.46
N ASP A 451 4.65 -3.35 -17.46
CA ASP A 451 4.48 -1.99 -17.99
C ASP A 451 3.72 -2.07 -19.32
N PRO A 452 2.46 -1.61 -19.34
CA PRO A 452 1.64 -1.64 -20.56
C PRO A 452 2.15 -0.68 -21.63
N SER A 453 2.95 0.35 -21.29
CA SER A 453 3.46 1.34 -22.25
C SER A 453 4.53 0.74 -23.17
N PHE A 454 5.31 -0.21 -22.65
CA PHE A 454 6.39 -0.88 -23.38
C PHE A 454 6.12 -2.36 -23.63
N GLY A 455 5.06 -2.93 -23.05
CA GLY A 455 4.79 -4.35 -23.08
C GLY A 455 5.84 -5.18 -22.31
N SER A 456 6.56 -4.55 -21.41
CA SER A 456 7.69 -5.15 -20.72
C SER A 456 7.26 -5.82 -19.43
N ILE A 457 7.88 -6.97 -19.13
CA ILE A 457 7.73 -7.70 -17.87
C ILE A 457 8.97 -7.42 -17.02
N PHE A 458 8.76 -7.10 -15.76
CA PHE A 458 9.80 -6.89 -14.77
C PHE A 458 9.73 -7.98 -13.74
N ILE A 459 10.90 -8.48 -13.33
CA ILE A 459 11.05 -9.41 -12.22
C ILE A 459 12.06 -8.85 -11.22
N ALA A 460 11.82 -9.11 -9.95
CA ALA A 460 12.75 -8.84 -8.87
C ALA A 460 12.86 -10.09 -7.98
N GLY A 461 13.99 -10.28 -7.36
CA GLY A 461 14.18 -11.47 -6.54
C GLY A 461 15.48 -11.42 -5.73
N THR A 462 15.77 -12.53 -5.07
CA THR A 462 17.02 -12.74 -4.34
C THR A 462 17.81 -13.87 -5.00
N THR A 463 19.15 -13.79 -4.94
CA THR A 463 20.07 -14.82 -5.38
C THR A 463 21.00 -15.20 -4.25
N GLY A 464 21.28 -16.50 -4.07
CA GLY A 464 22.25 -17.01 -3.11
C GLY A 464 23.67 -16.77 -3.55
N GLN A 465 24.67 -17.02 -2.67
CA GLN A 465 26.09 -16.89 -2.99
C GLN A 465 26.51 -17.91 -4.03
N GLY A 466 27.03 -17.44 -5.14
CA GLY A 466 27.52 -18.23 -6.27
C GLY A 466 27.85 -17.37 -7.49
N ILE A 467 27.87 -16.03 -7.34
CA ILE A 467 28.28 -15.13 -8.42
C ILE A 467 29.81 -15.08 -8.50
N ALA A 468 30.45 -16.22 -8.77
CA ALA A 468 31.72 -16.22 -9.45
C ALA A 468 31.42 -16.31 -10.96
N ASN A 469 31.38 -15.18 -11.66
CA ASN A 469 31.33 -15.03 -13.11
C ASN A 469 29.98 -15.21 -13.84
N GLY A 470 28.85 -14.91 -13.23
CA GLY A 470 27.59 -14.89 -13.99
C GLY A 470 26.66 -13.84 -13.44
N ALA A 471 26.65 -12.66 -14.06
CA ALA A 471 25.52 -11.76 -13.87
C ALA A 471 24.21 -12.55 -14.00
N TYR A 472 23.20 -12.25 -13.14
CA TYR A 472 21.81 -12.55 -13.48
C TYR A 472 21.70 -12.23 -14.98
N PRO A 473 21.40 -13.22 -15.81
CA PRO A 473 21.26 -12.92 -17.22
C PRO A 473 20.12 -11.90 -17.28
N VAL A 474 20.51 -10.64 -17.53
CA VAL A 474 19.53 -9.62 -17.88
C VAL A 474 18.88 -10.14 -19.14
N PRO A 475 17.61 -10.57 -19.15
CA PRO A 475 16.98 -11.01 -20.37
C PRO A 475 17.05 -9.81 -21.31
N SER A 476 17.78 -9.93 -22.44
CA SER A 476 17.57 -9.05 -23.56
C SER A 476 16.06 -9.11 -23.80
N MET A 477 15.33 -8.02 -23.55
CA MET A 477 13.89 -7.85 -23.58
C MET A 477 13.20 -8.99 -24.35
N MET A 478 12.39 -9.81 -23.65
CA MET A 478 11.50 -10.75 -24.32
C MET A 478 10.53 -9.91 -25.14
N ASN A 479 10.84 -9.71 -26.41
CA ASN A 479 9.97 -9.00 -27.32
C ASN A 479 8.87 -9.99 -27.76
N PRO A 480 7.60 -9.82 -27.33
CA PRO A 480 6.53 -10.76 -27.60
C PRO A 480 6.10 -10.79 -29.09
N THR A 481 6.78 -10.05 -29.98
CA THR A 481 6.39 -9.91 -31.39
C THR A 481 7.10 -10.87 -32.35
N ARG A 482 7.90 -11.82 -31.90
CA ARG A 482 8.35 -12.89 -32.79
C ARG A 482 7.42 -14.10 -32.75
N ARG A 483 6.25 -13.96 -33.40
CA ARG A 483 5.56 -15.08 -34.00
C ARG A 483 6.11 -15.28 -35.42
N ARG A 484 6.69 -16.43 -35.67
CA ARG A 484 6.64 -17.05 -37.01
C ARG A 484 5.62 -18.16 -36.95
#